data_bb7f40e8f995d6eccbec8e2778727fe9
#
_entry.id   bb7f40e8f995d6eccbec8e2778727fe9
#
_cell.length_a   1.000
_cell.length_b   1.000
_cell.length_c   1.000
_cell.angle_alpha   90.00
_cell.angle_beta   90.00
_cell.angle_gamma   90.00
#
_symmetry.space_group_name_H-M   'P 1'
#
loop_
_entity.id
_entity.type
_entity.pdbx_description
1 polymer ?
#
loop_
_entity_poly.entity_id
_entity_poly.type
_entity_poly.pdbx_seq_one_letter_code
_entity_poly.pdbx_strand_id
1 'polypeptide(L)'
;MEILQGVWEVIVSIFTNSGYAYFFTADGGYKNAIMLLVAFVFLYLGIKKGFEPLLMVPIAFGMLLANIPEANLAVQYHDLAGFRDLLAGRGEFVGCTPGLMDFLYFGVKAGIYPPLIFLGIGAMTDFAPLIANPSSFILGAAAQLGIFFTYVGAILLGFAPNEAGSIAIIGGADGPTAIFVTSQLAPYMLGTIAVAAYSYMALVPVIQPPIMRALTTKKERSVVMGGLRPVSKLEKILFPIMVTVIVSLLLPDAASLVGMLMLGNLLKESGQTERIAKAAQNELMNI
;
A
#
# COMPACT_ATOMS: atom_id res chain seq x y z
N MET A 1 29.57 -41.14 27.50
CA MET A 1 30.14 -39.82 27.16
C MET A 1 29.72 -39.37 25.73
N GLU A 2 29.71 -40.28 24.76
CA GLU A 2 29.31 -39.98 23.36
C GLU A 2 27.88 -39.43 23.22
N ILE A 3 26.90 -39.97 23.96
CA ILE A 3 25.50 -39.49 23.90
C ILE A 3 25.40 -38.06 24.42
N LEU A 4 26.09 -37.71 25.49
CA LEU A 4 26.11 -36.36 26.05
C LEU A 4 26.82 -35.37 25.13
N GLN A 5 27.89 -35.78 24.43
CA GLN A 5 28.54 -34.97 23.40
C GLN A 5 27.63 -34.76 22.21
N GLY A 6 26.93 -35.80 21.72
CA GLY A 6 25.99 -35.65 20.61
C GLY A 6 24.81 -34.70 20.95
N VAL A 7 24.28 -34.82 22.19
CA VAL A 7 23.24 -33.88 22.65
C VAL A 7 23.76 -32.45 22.74
N TRP A 8 24.96 -32.26 23.21
CA TRP A 8 25.61 -30.94 23.28
C TRP A 8 25.85 -30.32 21.89
N GLU A 9 26.34 -31.12 20.95
CA GLU A 9 26.51 -30.68 19.55
C GLU A 9 25.21 -30.28 18.89
N VAL A 10 24.14 -31.03 19.12
CA VAL A 10 22.80 -30.68 18.63
C VAL A 10 22.30 -29.36 19.26
N ILE A 11 22.47 -29.18 20.57
CA ILE A 11 22.08 -27.93 21.24
C ILE A 11 22.89 -26.76 20.69
N VAL A 12 24.20 -26.91 20.56
CA VAL A 12 25.05 -25.85 19.99
C VAL A 12 24.65 -25.55 18.54
N SER A 13 24.40 -26.58 17.73
CA SER A 13 23.96 -26.43 16.35
C SER A 13 22.61 -25.69 16.23
N ILE A 14 21.66 -25.96 17.13
CA ILE A 14 20.37 -25.23 17.19
C ILE A 14 20.61 -23.75 17.46
N PHE A 15 21.51 -23.39 18.35
CA PHE A 15 21.80 -21.99 18.64
C PHE A 15 22.64 -21.32 17.56
N THR A 16 23.66 -21.97 17.05
CA THR A 16 24.56 -21.39 16.03
C THR A 16 23.90 -21.26 14.66
N ASN A 17 22.96 -22.14 14.31
CA ASN A 17 22.18 -22.05 13.06
C ASN A 17 20.81 -21.37 13.25
N SER A 18 20.57 -20.80 14.42
CA SER A 18 19.31 -20.07 14.66
C SER A 18 19.37 -18.64 14.11
N GLY A 19 18.22 -18.07 13.81
CA GLY A 19 18.09 -16.65 13.48
C GLY A 19 18.64 -15.72 14.56
N TYR A 20 18.78 -16.17 15.82
CA TYR A 20 19.43 -15.38 16.88
C TYR A 20 20.92 -15.18 16.63
N ALA A 21 21.62 -16.21 16.21
CA ALA A 21 23.06 -16.12 15.87
C ALA A 21 23.27 -15.15 14.71
N TYR A 22 22.37 -15.15 13.74
CA TYR A 22 22.43 -14.30 12.56
C TYR A 22 22.49 -12.81 12.90
N PHE A 23 21.80 -12.34 13.93
CA PHE A 23 21.86 -10.93 14.35
C PHE A 23 23.27 -10.47 14.70
N PHE A 24 24.12 -11.38 15.17
CA PHE A 24 25.48 -11.10 15.65
C PHE A 24 26.57 -11.51 14.68
N THR A 25 26.31 -12.48 13.81
CA THR A 25 27.34 -13.10 12.96
C THR A 25 27.26 -12.67 11.51
N ALA A 26 26.08 -12.29 11.00
CA ALA A 26 25.90 -11.95 9.60
C ALA A 26 26.10 -10.46 9.31
N ASP A 27 26.70 -10.16 8.16
CA ASP A 27 26.79 -8.80 7.65
C ASP A 27 25.40 -8.22 7.41
N GLY A 28 25.02 -7.23 8.22
CA GLY A 28 23.72 -6.61 8.13
C GLY A 28 22.65 -7.16 9.10
N GLY A 29 22.95 -8.15 9.94
CA GLY A 29 22.03 -8.68 10.95
C GLY A 29 21.47 -7.60 11.87
N TYR A 30 22.25 -6.57 12.20
CA TYR A 30 21.78 -5.42 12.97
C TYR A 30 20.64 -4.63 12.28
N LYS A 31 20.61 -4.62 10.93
CA LYS A 31 19.52 -3.95 10.17
C LYS A 31 18.20 -4.67 10.38
N ASN A 32 18.23 -6.01 10.40
CA ASN A 32 17.03 -6.81 10.70
C ASN A 32 16.57 -6.56 12.14
N ALA A 33 17.49 -6.47 13.11
CA ALA A 33 17.14 -6.14 14.50
C ALA A 33 16.48 -4.76 14.61
N ILE A 34 16.99 -3.74 13.90
CA ILE A 34 16.38 -2.41 13.83
C ILE A 34 14.97 -2.49 13.23
N MET A 35 14.79 -3.23 12.13
CA MET A 35 13.48 -3.36 11.48
C MET A 35 12.48 -4.12 12.36
N LEU A 36 12.91 -5.10 13.13
CA LEU A 36 12.06 -5.76 14.14
C LEU A 36 11.61 -4.77 15.22
N LEU A 37 12.54 -3.92 15.70
CA LEU A 37 12.19 -2.88 16.67
C LEU A 37 11.16 -1.90 16.11
N VAL A 38 11.33 -1.47 14.85
CA VAL A 38 10.36 -0.62 14.14
C VAL A 38 9.01 -1.33 14.03
N ALA A 39 8.99 -2.61 13.69
CA ALA A 39 7.76 -3.41 13.62
C ALA A 39 7.04 -3.47 14.98
N PHE A 40 7.78 -3.67 16.07
CA PHE A 40 7.19 -3.64 17.43
C PHE A 40 6.63 -2.26 17.79
N VAL A 41 7.29 -1.17 17.40
CA VAL A 41 6.76 0.19 17.61
C VAL A 41 5.45 0.37 16.84
N PHE A 42 5.37 -0.09 15.59
CA PHE A 42 4.14 0.01 14.80
C PHE A 42 3.02 -0.87 15.35
N LEU A 43 3.33 -2.08 15.83
CA LEU A 43 2.34 -2.91 16.54
C LEU A 43 1.80 -2.19 17.78
N TYR A 44 2.68 -1.58 18.57
CA TYR A 44 2.26 -0.79 19.73
C TYR A 44 1.36 0.39 19.34
N LEU A 45 1.71 1.13 18.29
CA LEU A 45 0.91 2.25 17.80
C LEU A 45 -0.46 1.78 17.29
N GLY A 46 -0.52 0.69 16.52
CA GLY A 46 -1.77 0.13 16.01
C GLY A 46 -2.65 -0.43 17.14
N ILE A 47 -2.10 -1.27 18.00
CA ILE A 47 -2.87 -2.00 19.02
C ILE A 47 -3.21 -1.10 20.21
N LYS A 48 -2.20 -0.41 20.78
CA LYS A 48 -2.38 0.35 22.04
C LYS A 48 -2.91 1.76 21.80
N LYS A 49 -2.46 2.42 20.75
CA LYS A 49 -2.85 3.79 20.41
C LYS A 49 -4.02 3.88 19.45
N GLY A 50 -4.39 2.77 18.79
CA GLY A 50 -5.52 2.72 17.86
C GLY A 50 -5.29 3.50 16.57
N PHE A 51 -4.03 3.68 16.14
CA PHE A 51 -3.69 4.38 14.90
C PHE A 51 -3.93 3.43 13.72
N GLU A 52 -5.02 3.65 12.98
CA GLU A 52 -5.43 2.87 11.82
C GLU A 52 -5.13 1.36 11.96
N PRO A 53 -5.73 0.67 12.97
CA PRO A 53 -5.34 -0.68 13.33
C PRO A 53 -5.50 -1.68 12.18
N LEU A 54 -6.46 -1.45 11.28
CA LEU A 54 -6.69 -2.33 10.11
C LEU A 54 -5.53 -2.30 9.11
N LEU A 55 -4.76 -1.21 9.05
CA LEU A 55 -3.57 -1.09 8.22
C LEU A 55 -2.29 -1.35 9.02
N MET A 56 -2.17 -0.72 10.18
CA MET A 56 -0.92 -0.72 10.95
C MET A 56 -0.56 -2.12 11.46
N VAL A 57 -1.53 -2.87 11.96
CA VAL A 57 -1.25 -4.19 12.55
C VAL A 57 -0.80 -5.22 11.51
N PRO A 58 -1.48 -5.40 10.36
CA PRO A 58 -1.01 -6.31 9.32
C PRO A 58 0.34 -5.92 8.73
N ILE A 59 0.57 -4.62 8.47
CA ILE A 59 1.84 -4.13 7.93
C ILE A 59 2.97 -4.40 8.93
N ALA A 60 2.78 -4.04 10.19
CA ALA A 60 3.79 -4.25 11.22
C ALA A 60 4.09 -5.74 11.45
N PHE A 61 3.08 -6.60 11.38
CA PHE A 61 3.26 -8.04 11.51
C PHE A 61 3.95 -8.63 10.27
N GLY A 62 3.60 -8.18 9.07
CA GLY A 62 4.31 -8.54 7.84
C GLY A 62 5.78 -8.10 7.86
N MET A 63 6.04 -6.87 8.35
CA MET A 63 7.40 -6.37 8.57
C MET A 63 8.19 -7.23 9.57
N LEU A 64 7.54 -7.65 10.67
CA LEU A 64 8.15 -8.56 11.63
C LEU A 64 8.53 -9.87 10.95
N LEU A 65 7.61 -10.51 10.26
CA LEU A 65 7.84 -11.78 9.56
C LEU A 65 8.95 -11.67 8.51
N ALA A 66 8.93 -10.61 7.70
CA ALA A 66 9.90 -10.42 6.61
C ALA A 66 11.33 -10.13 7.12
N ASN A 67 11.48 -9.69 8.37
CA ASN A 67 12.78 -9.38 8.97
C ASN A 67 13.25 -10.41 10.00
N ILE A 68 12.57 -11.56 10.13
CA ILE A 68 13.09 -12.70 10.90
C ILE A 68 14.24 -13.34 10.08
N PRO A 69 15.48 -13.35 10.59
CA PRO A 69 16.59 -13.95 9.88
C PRO A 69 16.36 -15.43 9.66
N GLU A 70 16.81 -15.95 8.51
CA GLU A 70 16.76 -17.37 8.10
C GLU A 70 15.32 -17.95 8.00
N ALA A 71 14.28 -17.13 8.16
CA ALA A 71 12.89 -17.61 8.07
C ALA A 71 12.48 -17.99 6.64
N ASN A 72 13.19 -17.49 5.62
CA ASN A 72 12.98 -17.80 4.19
C ASN A 72 11.50 -17.79 3.76
N LEU A 73 10.71 -16.86 4.34
CA LEU A 73 9.26 -16.78 4.13
C LEU A 73 8.87 -16.34 2.72
N ALA A 74 9.78 -15.69 2.02
CA ALA A 74 9.63 -15.30 0.63
C ALA A 74 10.91 -15.58 -0.13
N VAL A 75 10.85 -16.41 -1.14
CA VAL A 75 11.92 -16.57 -2.11
C VAL A 75 11.87 -15.34 -3.01
N GLN A 76 12.91 -14.52 -2.99
CA GLN A 76 12.96 -13.33 -3.81
C GLN A 76 13.11 -13.69 -5.29
N TYR A 77 11.98 -13.92 -5.96
CA TYR A 77 11.95 -13.92 -7.41
C TYR A 77 12.16 -12.50 -7.91
N HIS A 78 13.34 -12.23 -8.43
CA HIS A 78 13.74 -10.88 -8.85
C HIS A 78 12.95 -10.40 -10.08
N ASP A 79 12.30 -11.32 -10.83
CA ASP A 79 11.51 -10.95 -11.99
C ASP A 79 10.18 -11.74 -12.11
N LEU A 80 9.24 -11.11 -12.81
CA LEU A 80 7.93 -11.68 -13.11
C LEU A 80 8.04 -12.88 -14.06
N ALA A 81 9.09 -12.90 -14.92
CA ALA A 81 9.31 -13.93 -15.90
C ALA A 81 9.72 -15.23 -15.22
N GLY A 82 10.65 -15.18 -14.24
CA GLY A 82 11.05 -16.34 -13.47
C GLY A 82 9.89 -16.98 -12.70
N PHE A 83 9.00 -16.18 -12.12
CA PHE A 83 7.81 -16.71 -11.42
C PHE A 83 6.81 -17.32 -12.40
N ARG A 84 6.58 -16.68 -13.56
CA ARG A 84 5.72 -17.21 -14.62
C ARG A 84 6.23 -18.53 -15.17
N ASP A 85 7.54 -18.65 -15.40
CA ASP A 85 8.14 -19.87 -15.92
C ASP A 85 8.08 -21.00 -14.91
N LEU A 86 8.17 -20.70 -13.62
CA LEU A 86 7.93 -21.63 -12.53
C LEU A 86 6.49 -22.16 -12.55
N LEU A 87 5.49 -21.27 -12.65
CA LEU A 87 4.08 -21.65 -12.72
C LEU A 87 3.75 -22.46 -13.99
N ALA A 88 4.49 -22.21 -15.07
CA ALA A 88 4.38 -22.97 -16.33
C ALA A 88 5.11 -24.31 -16.30
N GLY A 89 5.76 -24.68 -15.19
CA GLY A 89 6.55 -25.91 -15.07
C GLY A 89 7.83 -25.91 -15.89
N ARG A 90 8.33 -24.72 -16.27
CA ARG A 90 9.55 -24.55 -17.11
C ARG A 90 10.76 -24.13 -16.32
N GLY A 91 10.59 -23.80 -15.04
CA GLY A 91 11.69 -23.38 -14.16
C GLY A 91 12.13 -24.52 -13.27
N GLU A 92 13.44 -24.59 -13.00
CA GLU A 92 13.95 -25.41 -11.91
C GLU A 92 13.80 -24.65 -10.60
N PHE A 93 13.35 -25.36 -9.55
CA PHE A 93 13.35 -24.80 -8.20
C PHE A 93 14.80 -24.65 -7.72
N VAL A 94 15.37 -23.48 -7.86
CA VAL A 94 16.69 -23.17 -7.32
C VAL A 94 16.55 -22.93 -5.82
N GLY A 95 16.60 -24.01 -5.05
CA GLY A 95 16.81 -23.97 -3.60
C GLY A 95 15.59 -23.97 -2.70
N CYS A 96 14.43 -23.44 -3.08
CA CYS A 96 13.23 -23.40 -2.23
C CYS A 96 11.93 -23.49 -3.04
N THR A 97 10.94 -24.20 -2.51
CA THR A 97 9.57 -24.20 -3.07
C THR A 97 8.85 -22.89 -2.71
N PRO A 98 8.11 -22.24 -3.65
CA PRO A 98 7.38 -21.02 -3.35
C PRO A 98 6.37 -21.25 -2.24
N GLY A 99 6.37 -20.35 -1.26
CA GLY A 99 5.42 -20.34 -0.16
C GLY A 99 4.22 -19.42 -0.42
N LEU A 100 3.29 -19.37 0.53
CA LEU A 100 2.12 -18.49 0.48
C LEU A 100 2.51 -17.03 0.24
N MET A 101 3.56 -16.55 0.89
CA MET A 101 4.02 -15.16 0.77
C MET A 101 4.50 -14.82 -0.64
N ASP A 102 5.11 -15.77 -1.35
CA ASP A 102 5.53 -15.57 -2.74
C ASP A 102 4.34 -15.37 -3.67
N PHE A 103 3.26 -16.16 -3.50
CA PHE A 103 2.03 -16.01 -4.27
C PHE A 103 1.32 -14.70 -3.98
N LEU A 104 1.23 -14.27 -2.72
CA LEU A 104 0.66 -12.98 -2.35
C LEU A 104 1.49 -11.82 -2.92
N TYR A 105 2.82 -11.91 -2.82
CA TYR A 105 3.70 -10.88 -3.38
C TYR A 105 3.66 -10.84 -4.92
N PHE A 106 3.46 -11.99 -5.56
CA PHE A 106 3.23 -12.04 -7.00
C PHE A 106 2.01 -11.22 -7.41
N GLY A 107 0.91 -11.30 -6.68
CA GLY A 107 -0.29 -10.50 -6.96
C GLY A 107 -0.04 -8.99 -6.88
N VAL A 108 0.85 -8.56 -5.99
CA VAL A 108 1.32 -7.15 -5.93
C VAL A 108 2.13 -6.81 -7.18
N LYS A 109 3.15 -7.63 -7.51
CA LYS A 109 4.02 -7.41 -8.69
C LYS A 109 3.26 -7.50 -10.02
N ALA A 110 2.27 -8.36 -10.10
CA ALA A 110 1.41 -8.50 -11.29
C ALA A 110 0.39 -7.36 -11.43
N GLY A 111 0.32 -6.43 -10.47
CA GLY A 111 -0.61 -5.31 -10.50
C GLY A 111 -2.08 -5.71 -10.33
N ILE A 112 -2.36 -6.85 -9.66
CA ILE A 112 -3.71 -7.36 -9.44
C ILE A 112 -4.40 -6.64 -8.27
N TYR A 113 -3.70 -6.50 -7.15
CA TYR A 113 -4.31 -5.95 -5.93
C TYR A 113 -4.66 -4.46 -6.02
N PRO A 114 -3.84 -3.55 -6.57
CA PRO A 114 -4.19 -2.15 -6.60
C PRO A 114 -5.53 -1.86 -7.29
N PRO A 115 -5.83 -2.39 -8.50
CA PRO A 115 -7.15 -2.23 -9.10
C PRO A 115 -8.29 -2.81 -8.27
N LEU A 116 -8.09 -3.95 -7.59
CA LEU A 116 -9.11 -4.54 -6.73
C LEU A 116 -9.38 -3.67 -5.49
N ILE A 117 -8.35 -3.10 -4.89
CA ILE A 117 -8.50 -2.13 -3.79
C ILE A 117 -9.30 -0.92 -4.29
N PHE A 118 -8.98 -0.39 -5.47
CA PHE A 118 -9.73 0.72 -6.05
C PHE A 118 -11.21 0.39 -6.33
N LEU A 119 -11.55 -0.85 -6.67
CA LEU A 119 -12.93 -1.31 -6.77
C LEU A 119 -13.67 -1.14 -5.43
N GLY A 120 -13.06 -1.58 -4.34
CA GLY A 120 -13.60 -1.43 -2.99
C GLY A 120 -13.75 0.03 -2.57
N ILE A 121 -12.70 0.83 -2.77
CA ILE A 121 -12.72 2.28 -2.48
C ILE A 121 -13.82 2.97 -3.27
N GLY A 122 -13.97 2.67 -4.57
CA GLY A 122 -15.03 3.24 -5.40
C GLY A 122 -16.43 2.91 -4.90
N ALA A 123 -16.63 1.67 -4.44
CA ALA A 123 -17.90 1.26 -3.85
C ALA A 123 -18.20 1.95 -2.50
N MET A 124 -17.17 2.37 -1.75
CA MET A 124 -17.33 3.13 -0.51
C MET A 124 -17.51 4.63 -0.74
N THR A 125 -16.91 5.17 -1.81
CA THR A 125 -16.86 6.62 -2.07
C THR A 125 -18.23 7.19 -2.45
N ASP A 126 -18.53 8.38 -1.95
CA ASP A 126 -19.66 9.21 -2.41
C ASP A 126 -19.12 10.40 -3.21
N PHE A 127 -19.34 10.37 -4.52
CA PHE A 127 -18.94 11.46 -5.41
C PHE A 127 -19.99 12.57 -5.53
N ALA A 128 -21.14 12.48 -4.85
CA ALA A 128 -22.17 13.51 -4.90
C ALA A 128 -21.67 14.91 -4.54
N PRO A 129 -20.81 15.11 -3.52
CA PRO A 129 -20.24 16.42 -3.22
C PRO A 129 -19.40 17.00 -4.36
N LEU A 130 -18.64 16.15 -5.05
CA LEU A 130 -17.82 16.53 -6.18
C LEU A 130 -18.67 16.91 -7.41
N ILE A 131 -19.72 16.14 -7.68
CA ILE A 131 -20.69 16.41 -8.76
C ILE A 131 -21.45 17.71 -8.48
N ALA A 132 -21.85 17.93 -7.22
CA ALA A 132 -22.56 19.12 -6.80
C ALA A 132 -21.72 20.40 -6.90
N ASN A 133 -20.41 20.29 -6.61
CA ASN A 133 -19.47 21.41 -6.65
C ASN A 133 -18.16 21.01 -7.37
N PRO A 134 -18.11 21.11 -8.71
CA PRO A 134 -16.93 20.74 -9.50
C PRO A 134 -15.67 21.55 -9.17
N SER A 135 -15.79 22.75 -8.57
CA SER A 135 -14.63 23.52 -8.14
C SER A 135 -13.78 22.82 -7.07
N SER A 136 -14.33 21.79 -6.41
CA SER A 136 -13.58 20.92 -5.48
C SER A 136 -12.43 20.18 -6.16
N PHE A 137 -12.44 20.00 -7.48
CA PHE A 137 -11.28 19.47 -8.23
C PHE A 137 -10.02 20.30 -8.04
N ILE A 138 -10.14 21.62 -7.85
CA ILE A 138 -9.01 22.54 -7.63
C ILE A 138 -8.31 22.18 -6.30
N LEU A 139 -9.06 21.77 -5.28
CA LEU A 139 -8.50 21.33 -4.00
C LEU A 139 -7.69 20.04 -4.17
N GLY A 140 -8.22 19.09 -4.95
CA GLY A 140 -7.49 17.87 -5.31
C GLY A 140 -6.20 18.17 -6.08
N ALA A 141 -6.27 19.07 -7.08
CA ALA A 141 -5.11 19.51 -7.83
C ALA A 141 -4.06 20.19 -6.93
N ALA A 142 -4.50 21.02 -5.98
CA ALA A 142 -3.59 21.65 -5.01
C ALA A 142 -2.89 20.60 -4.10
N ALA A 143 -3.62 19.56 -3.67
CA ALA A 143 -3.03 18.48 -2.89
C ALA A 143 -1.93 17.74 -3.67
N GLN A 144 -2.08 17.57 -4.98
CA GLN A 144 -1.08 16.92 -5.84
C GLN A 144 0.23 17.72 -6.00
N LEU A 145 0.26 19.02 -5.67
CA LEU A 145 1.51 19.78 -5.64
C LEU A 145 2.57 19.16 -4.73
N GLY A 146 2.16 18.47 -3.66
CA GLY A 146 3.05 17.73 -2.78
C GLY A 146 3.89 16.69 -3.52
N ILE A 147 3.31 15.99 -4.50
CA ILE A 147 4.02 15.01 -5.34
C ILE A 147 5.14 15.69 -6.12
N PHE A 148 4.85 16.82 -6.77
CA PHE A 148 5.84 17.54 -7.58
C PHE A 148 6.99 18.07 -6.72
N PHE A 149 6.71 18.66 -5.55
CA PHE A 149 7.76 19.12 -4.65
C PHE A 149 8.61 17.96 -4.13
N THR A 150 8.00 16.83 -3.81
CA THR A 150 8.72 15.63 -3.36
C THR A 150 9.59 15.07 -4.49
N TYR A 151 9.09 15.06 -5.73
CA TYR A 151 9.86 14.61 -6.88
C TYR A 151 11.13 15.46 -7.08
N VAL A 152 10.96 16.78 -7.09
CA VAL A 152 12.10 17.70 -7.22
C VAL A 152 13.08 17.52 -6.06
N GLY A 153 12.56 17.40 -4.83
CA GLY A 153 13.39 17.15 -3.64
C GLY A 153 14.19 15.86 -3.74
N ALA A 154 13.57 14.77 -4.21
CA ALA A 154 14.24 13.48 -4.38
C ALA A 154 15.34 13.55 -5.46
N ILE A 155 15.10 14.22 -6.59
CA ILE A 155 16.11 14.45 -7.61
C ILE A 155 17.29 15.26 -7.04
N LEU A 156 17.02 16.31 -6.26
CA LEU A 156 18.06 17.12 -5.62
C LEU A 156 18.89 16.34 -4.59
N LEU A 157 18.31 15.31 -3.99
CA LEU A 157 19.00 14.37 -3.08
C LEU A 157 19.81 13.30 -3.83
N GLY A 158 19.74 13.26 -5.17
CA GLY A 158 20.54 12.36 -5.99
C GLY A 158 19.87 11.03 -6.34
N PHE A 159 18.56 10.87 -6.10
CA PHE A 159 17.82 9.70 -6.56
C PHE A 159 17.63 9.71 -8.08
N ALA A 160 17.62 8.52 -8.69
CA ALA A 160 17.32 8.38 -10.10
C ALA A 160 15.86 8.79 -10.39
N PRO A 161 15.51 9.25 -11.62
CA PRO A 161 14.16 9.75 -11.93
C PRO A 161 13.03 8.73 -11.64
N ASN A 162 13.25 7.46 -11.88
CA ASN A 162 12.29 6.40 -11.57
C ASN A 162 12.13 6.18 -10.05
N GLU A 163 13.22 6.27 -9.28
CA GLU A 163 13.18 6.23 -7.81
C GLU A 163 12.48 7.46 -7.25
N ALA A 164 12.83 8.65 -7.77
CA ALA A 164 12.22 9.91 -7.38
C ALA A 164 10.70 9.91 -7.65
N GLY A 165 10.25 9.31 -8.77
CA GLY A 165 8.83 9.11 -9.06
C GLY A 165 8.14 8.21 -8.04
N SER A 166 8.79 7.11 -7.67
CA SER A 166 8.29 6.17 -6.65
C SER A 166 8.24 6.78 -5.24
N ILE A 167 9.20 7.64 -4.90
CA ILE A 167 9.20 8.39 -3.63
C ILE A 167 8.11 9.48 -3.67
N ALA A 168 8.01 10.19 -4.77
CA ALA A 168 7.10 11.33 -4.92
C ALA A 168 5.63 10.94 -4.78
N ILE A 169 5.24 9.79 -5.30
CA ILE A 169 3.84 9.33 -5.29
C ILE A 169 3.29 9.14 -3.87
N ILE A 170 4.16 8.93 -2.86
CA ILE A 170 3.77 8.88 -1.46
C ILE A 170 3.06 10.19 -1.04
N GLY A 171 3.46 11.33 -1.61
CA GLY A 171 2.84 12.63 -1.37
C GLY A 171 1.38 12.74 -1.83
N GLY A 172 0.91 11.83 -2.67
CA GLY A 172 -0.50 11.71 -3.05
C GLY A 172 -1.40 11.15 -1.95
N ALA A 173 -0.82 10.61 -0.86
CA ALA A 173 -1.52 9.99 0.27
C ALA A 173 -2.48 8.86 -0.15
N ASP A 174 -2.08 8.09 -1.16
CA ASP A 174 -2.82 6.95 -1.70
C ASP A 174 -1.90 5.73 -1.81
N GLY A 175 -2.05 4.80 -0.87
CA GLY A 175 -1.22 3.60 -0.76
C GLY A 175 -1.27 2.69 -1.99
N PRO A 176 -2.45 2.31 -2.48
CA PRO A 176 -2.60 1.48 -3.68
C PRO A 176 -1.95 2.09 -4.92
N THR A 177 -2.10 3.40 -5.15
CA THR A 177 -1.43 4.10 -6.25
C THR A 177 0.09 4.09 -6.06
N ALA A 178 0.59 4.28 -4.83
CA ALA A 178 2.03 4.23 -4.54
C ALA A 178 2.61 2.86 -4.88
N ILE A 179 1.94 1.77 -4.53
CA ILE A 179 2.33 0.41 -4.90
C ILE A 179 2.31 0.22 -6.42
N PHE A 180 1.22 0.61 -7.08
CA PHE A 180 1.08 0.46 -8.53
C PHE A 180 2.18 1.20 -9.29
N VAL A 181 2.37 2.48 -9.00
CA VAL A 181 3.39 3.30 -9.67
C VAL A 181 4.80 2.76 -9.41
N THR A 182 5.10 2.40 -8.16
CA THR A 182 6.42 1.85 -7.80
C THR A 182 6.68 0.50 -8.47
N SER A 183 5.67 -0.35 -8.61
CA SER A 183 5.81 -1.63 -9.32
C SER A 183 6.20 -1.46 -10.78
N GLN A 184 5.86 -0.33 -11.40
CA GLN A 184 6.21 0.01 -12.78
C GLN A 184 7.55 0.74 -12.90
N LEU A 185 7.82 1.70 -11.98
CA LEU A 185 8.98 2.58 -12.07
C LEU A 185 10.25 2.01 -11.42
N ALA A 186 10.11 1.45 -10.21
CA ALA A 186 11.23 0.95 -9.40
C ALA A 186 10.81 -0.27 -8.56
N PRO A 187 10.59 -1.45 -9.18
CA PRO A 187 10.08 -2.64 -8.49
C PRO A 187 10.91 -3.08 -7.27
N TYR A 188 12.22 -2.81 -7.29
CA TYR A 188 13.13 -3.12 -6.19
C TYR A 188 12.90 -2.25 -4.93
N MET A 189 12.25 -1.09 -5.07
CA MET A 189 11.88 -0.21 -3.95
C MET A 189 10.48 -0.51 -3.39
N LEU A 190 9.74 -1.46 -3.98
CA LEU A 190 8.32 -1.68 -3.69
C LEU A 190 8.05 -1.89 -2.19
N GLY A 191 8.83 -2.73 -1.52
CA GLY A 191 8.69 -2.98 -0.09
C GLY A 191 8.90 -1.71 0.75
N THR A 192 9.95 -0.96 0.47
CA THR A 192 10.28 0.29 1.18
C THR A 192 9.20 1.35 0.98
N ILE A 193 8.76 1.53 -0.25
CA ILE A 193 7.71 2.52 -0.59
C ILE A 193 6.37 2.11 0.03
N ALA A 194 6.00 0.82 -0.01
CA ALA A 194 4.78 0.33 0.61
C ALA A 194 4.77 0.61 2.13
N VAL A 195 5.84 0.24 2.84
CA VAL A 195 5.96 0.51 4.28
C VAL A 195 5.88 2.02 4.57
N ALA A 196 6.60 2.85 3.82
CA ALA A 196 6.59 4.29 4.01
C ALA A 196 5.20 4.90 3.75
N ALA A 197 4.54 4.54 2.64
CA ALA A 197 3.24 5.07 2.26
C ALA A 197 2.15 4.71 3.28
N TYR A 198 2.05 3.44 3.65
CA TYR A 198 1.01 3.01 4.60
C TYR A 198 1.28 3.48 6.02
N SER A 199 2.55 3.52 6.46
CA SER A 199 2.91 4.07 7.77
C SER A 199 2.60 5.57 7.85
N TYR A 200 2.88 6.32 6.79
CA TYR A 200 2.50 7.73 6.68
C TYR A 200 0.99 7.90 6.77
N MET A 201 0.22 7.14 5.99
CA MET A 201 -1.25 7.19 6.01
C MET A 201 -1.82 6.91 7.40
N ALA A 202 -1.29 5.90 8.09
CA ALA A 202 -1.71 5.56 9.44
C ALA A 202 -1.41 6.67 10.46
N LEU A 203 -0.40 7.51 10.21
CA LEU A 203 -0.04 8.64 11.09
C LEU A 203 -0.75 9.95 10.72
N VAL A 204 -1.46 10.03 9.60
CA VAL A 204 -2.19 11.24 9.17
C VAL A 204 -3.10 11.83 10.26
N PRO A 205 -3.90 11.04 11.01
CA PRO A 205 -4.75 11.56 12.08
C PRO A 205 -3.97 12.29 13.19
N VAL A 206 -2.68 12.01 13.33
CA VAL A 206 -1.80 12.67 14.32
C VAL A 206 -1.09 13.89 13.73
N ILE A 207 -0.65 13.79 12.47
CA ILE A 207 0.15 14.82 11.78
C ILE A 207 -0.72 15.98 11.29
N GLN A 208 -1.88 15.68 10.74
CA GLN A 208 -2.75 16.67 10.10
C GLN A 208 -3.30 17.74 11.05
N PRO A 209 -3.84 17.43 12.26
CA PRO A 209 -4.46 18.43 13.11
C PRO A 209 -3.51 19.55 13.57
N PRO A 210 -2.26 19.30 13.97
CA PRO A 210 -1.31 20.36 14.31
C PRO A 210 -1.01 21.29 13.13
N ILE A 211 -0.83 20.74 11.93
CA ILE A 211 -0.55 21.51 10.71
C ILE A 211 -1.76 22.39 10.37
N MET A 212 -2.97 21.83 10.39
CA MET A 212 -4.20 22.59 10.15
C MET A 212 -4.36 23.75 11.15
N ARG A 213 -4.05 23.51 12.43
CA ARG A 213 -4.11 24.55 13.46
C ARG A 213 -3.08 25.65 13.26
N ALA A 214 -1.89 25.31 12.76
CA ALA A 214 -0.83 26.28 12.49
C ALA A 214 -1.15 27.17 11.26
N LEU A 215 -1.79 26.59 10.23
CA LEU A 215 -2.08 27.28 8.98
C LEU A 215 -3.43 28.01 8.93
N THR A 216 -4.32 27.76 9.91
CA THR A 216 -5.67 28.34 9.93
C THR A 216 -5.98 29.05 11.23
N THR A 217 -6.79 30.10 11.15
CA THR A 217 -7.28 30.86 12.30
C THR A 217 -8.49 30.15 12.95
N LYS A 218 -8.79 30.49 14.20
CA LYS A 218 -10.00 29.97 14.88
C LYS A 218 -11.30 30.35 14.13
N LYS A 219 -11.33 31.57 13.51
CA LYS A 219 -12.48 32.07 12.78
C LYS A 219 -12.73 31.22 11.51
N GLU A 220 -11.68 30.91 10.76
CA GLU A 220 -11.78 30.06 9.56
C GLU A 220 -12.28 28.65 9.91
N ARG A 221 -11.76 28.07 11.00
CA ARG A 221 -12.19 26.74 11.47
C ARG A 221 -13.62 26.70 12.02
N SER A 222 -14.22 27.83 12.39
CA SER A 222 -15.59 27.90 12.89
C SER A 222 -16.62 28.08 11.78
N VAL A 223 -16.22 28.24 10.52
CA VAL A 223 -17.12 28.37 9.39
C VAL A 223 -17.86 27.05 9.17
N VAL A 224 -19.18 27.11 9.21
CA VAL A 224 -20.06 25.98 8.87
C VAL A 224 -20.32 26.02 7.37
N MET A 225 -19.98 24.93 6.68
CA MET A 225 -20.24 24.83 5.24
C MET A 225 -21.73 24.72 4.96
N GLY A 226 -22.22 25.47 3.96
CA GLY A 226 -23.60 25.38 3.49
C GLY A 226 -23.91 24.02 2.83
N GLY A 227 -25.18 23.67 2.75
CA GLY A 227 -25.64 22.46 2.06
C GLY A 227 -25.32 22.54 0.56
N LEU A 228 -24.90 21.40 -0.01
CA LEU A 228 -24.70 21.26 -1.44
C LEU A 228 -26.04 21.06 -2.15
N ARG A 229 -26.09 21.37 -3.46
CA ARG A 229 -27.27 21.03 -4.26
C ARG A 229 -27.53 19.52 -4.25
N PRO A 230 -28.80 19.09 -4.29
CA PRO A 230 -29.11 17.68 -4.46
C PRO A 230 -28.62 17.19 -5.84
N VAL A 231 -27.99 16.01 -5.86
CA VAL A 231 -27.53 15.35 -7.09
C VAL A 231 -28.53 14.28 -7.48
N SER A 232 -28.95 14.28 -8.74
CA SER A 232 -29.90 13.30 -9.25
C SER A 232 -29.29 11.90 -9.37
N LYS A 233 -30.11 10.86 -9.33
CA LYS A 233 -29.64 9.47 -9.53
C LYS A 233 -28.97 9.27 -10.89
N LEU A 234 -29.47 9.96 -11.93
CA LEU A 234 -28.89 9.88 -13.27
C LEU A 234 -27.48 10.47 -13.31
N GLU A 235 -27.25 11.64 -12.66
CA GLU A 235 -25.92 12.24 -12.56
C GLU A 235 -24.93 11.29 -11.86
N LYS A 236 -25.36 10.62 -10.77
CA LYS A 236 -24.52 9.66 -10.03
C LYS A 236 -24.17 8.42 -10.84
N ILE A 237 -25.02 7.97 -11.76
CA ILE A 237 -24.76 6.82 -12.64
C ILE A 237 -23.89 7.23 -13.84
N LEU A 238 -24.15 8.39 -14.44
CA LEU A 238 -23.41 8.86 -15.61
C LEU A 238 -21.97 9.29 -15.26
N PHE A 239 -21.76 9.85 -14.05
CA PHE A 239 -20.48 10.36 -13.60
C PHE A 239 -19.36 9.31 -13.71
N PRO A 240 -19.45 8.11 -13.11
CA PRO A 240 -18.39 7.11 -13.20
C PRO A 240 -18.15 6.62 -14.63
N ILE A 241 -19.18 6.54 -15.46
CA ILE A 241 -19.05 6.14 -16.87
C ILE A 241 -18.25 7.21 -17.64
N MET A 242 -18.64 8.48 -17.50
CA MET A 242 -17.96 9.58 -18.19
C MET A 242 -16.50 9.71 -17.75
N VAL A 243 -16.25 9.65 -16.44
CA VAL A 243 -14.87 9.73 -15.91
C VAL A 243 -14.02 8.58 -16.44
N THR A 244 -14.55 7.35 -16.44
CA THR A 244 -13.81 6.19 -16.99
C THR A 244 -13.42 6.44 -18.45
N VAL A 245 -14.37 6.84 -19.29
CA VAL A 245 -14.11 7.04 -20.73
C VAL A 245 -13.12 8.18 -20.95
N ILE A 246 -13.37 9.34 -20.34
CA ILE A 246 -12.53 10.53 -20.56
C ILE A 246 -11.10 10.29 -20.04
N VAL A 247 -10.95 9.79 -18.82
CA VAL A 247 -9.62 9.61 -18.23
C VAL A 247 -8.86 8.49 -18.90
N SER A 248 -9.50 7.37 -19.26
CA SER A 248 -8.82 6.27 -19.95
C SER A 248 -8.39 6.62 -21.38
N LEU A 249 -9.11 7.51 -22.06
CA LEU A 249 -8.69 8.03 -23.36
C LEU A 249 -7.54 9.01 -23.27
N LEU A 250 -7.48 9.81 -22.20
CA LEU A 250 -6.38 10.76 -21.97
C LEU A 250 -5.12 10.10 -21.42
N LEU A 251 -5.28 9.14 -20.52
CA LEU A 251 -4.22 8.45 -19.80
C LEU A 251 -4.49 6.93 -19.78
N PRO A 252 -4.17 6.21 -20.87
CA PRO A 252 -4.44 4.78 -20.98
C PRO A 252 -3.85 3.95 -19.82
N ASP A 253 -2.68 4.32 -19.30
CA ASP A 253 -2.02 3.63 -18.20
C ASP A 253 -2.80 3.72 -16.87
N ALA A 254 -3.63 4.75 -16.69
CA ALA A 254 -4.49 4.90 -15.52
C ALA A 254 -5.81 4.13 -15.63
N ALA A 255 -6.12 3.56 -16.82
CA ALA A 255 -7.42 2.93 -17.09
C ALA A 255 -7.75 1.80 -16.11
N SER A 256 -6.77 1.01 -15.69
CA SER A 256 -6.97 -0.10 -14.76
C SER A 256 -7.39 0.39 -13.38
N LEU A 257 -6.77 1.44 -12.85
CA LEU A 257 -7.06 1.99 -11.52
C LEU A 257 -8.37 2.79 -11.54
N VAL A 258 -8.46 3.77 -12.45
CA VAL A 258 -9.63 4.64 -12.55
C VAL A 258 -10.87 3.86 -12.97
N GLY A 259 -10.74 2.92 -13.92
CA GLY A 259 -11.83 2.06 -14.35
C GLY A 259 -12.40 1.23 -13.20
N MET A 260 -11.55 0.63 -12.37
CA MET A 260 -12.00 -0.16 -11.22
C MET A 260 -12.61 0.72 -10.12
N LEU A 261 -12.05 1.91 -9.86
CA LEU A 261 -12.63 2.90 -8.95
C LEU A 261 -14.04 3.27 -9.38
N MET A 262 -14.19 3.63 -10.64
CA MET A 262 -15.48 4.05 -11.20
C MET A 262 -16.47 2.88 -11.34
N LEU A 263 -15.98 1.66 -11.61
CA LEU A 263 -16.80 0.45 -11.58
C LEU A 263 -17.38 0.21 -10.18
N GLY A 264 -16.55 0.31 -9.12
CA GLY A 264 -17.00 0.18 -7.75
C GLY A 264 -18.11 1.19 -7.40
N ASN A 265 -17.93 2.44 -7.81
CA ASN A 265 -18.92 3.48 -7.62
C ASN A 265 -20.22 3.21 -8.41
N LEU A 266 -20.11 2.77 -9.67
CA LEU A 266 -21.24 2.40 -10.50
C LEU A 266 -22.04 1.24 -9.89
N LEU A 267 -21.38 0.23 -9.35
CA LEU A 267 -22.01 -0.91 -8.66
C LEU A 267 -22.87 -0.43 -7.48
N LYS A 268 -22.40 0.56 -6.72
CA LYS A 268 -23.13 1.18 -5.62
C LYS A 268 -24.31 2.01 -6.11
N GLU A 269 -24.06 2.99 -6.99
CA GLU A 269 -25.06 4.00 -7.40
C GLU A 269 -26.13 3.45 -8.33
N SER A 270 -25.88 2.35 -9.04
CA SER A 270 -26.90 1.67 -9.88
C SER A 270 -28.09 1.17 -9.06
N GLY A 271 -27.82 0.72 -7.81
CA GLY A 271 -28.81 0.08 -6.94
C GLY A 271 -29.26 -1.31 -7.39
N GLN A 272 -28.70 -1.85 -8.48
CA GLN A 272 -29.04 -3.19 -9.01
C GLN A 272 -28.05 -4.27 -8.56
N THR A 273 -26.86 -3.87 -8.16
CA THR A 273 -25.73 -4.74 -7.83
C THR A 273 -25.32 -4.64 -6.37
N GLU A 274 -26.27 -4.43 -5.47
CA GLU A 274 -26.03 -4.17 -4.04
C GLU A 274 -25.18 -5.28 -3.36
N ARG A 275 -25.40 -6.55 -3.73
CA ARG A 275 -24.64 -7.66 -3.18
C ARG A 275 -23.17 -7.60 -3.53
N ILE A 276 -22.85 -7.25 -4.81
CA ILE A 276 -21.46 -7.13 -5.27
C ILE A 276 -20.83 -5.87 -4.63
N ALA A 277 -21.56 -4.76 -4.59
CA ALA A 277 -21.10 -3.53 -3.94
C ALA A 277 -20.77 -3.76 -2.45
N LYS A 278 -21.61 -4.49 -1.70
CA LYS A 278 -21.35 -4.84 -0.31
C LYS A 278 -20.12 -5.75 -0.15
N ALA A 279 -19.98 -6.76 -1.01
CA ALA A 279 -18.82 -7.63 -0.99
C ALA A 279 -17.52 -6.86 -1.30
N ALA A 280 -17.57 -5.91 -2.25
CA ALA A 280 -16.43 -5.05 -2.53
C ALA A 280 -16.08 -4.11 -1.36
N GLN A 281 -17.09 -3.57 -0.67
CA GLN A 281 -16.90 -2.66 0.46
C GLN A 281 -16.37 -3.32 1.73
N ASN A 282 -16.78 -4.57 1.99
CA ASN A 282 -16.47 -5.25 3.25
C ASN A 282 -15.41 -6.34 3.04
N GLU A 283 -15.76 -7.42 2.32
CA GLU A 283 -14.91 -8.60 2.23
C GLU A 283 -13.63 -8.30 1.43
N LEU A 284 -13.75 -7.70 0.25
CA LEU A 284 -12.60 -7.42 -0.61
C LEU A 284 -11.64 -6.40 0.00
N MET A 285 -12.16 -5.39 0.72
CA MET A 285 -11.32 -4.37 1.36
C MET A 285 -10.66 -4.86 2.65
N ASN A 286 -11.18 -5.90 3.28
CA ASN A 286 -10.67 -6.43 4.54
C ASN A 286 -9.71 -7.62 4.37
N ILE A 287 -9.62 -8.18 3.16
CA ILE A 287 -8.68 -9.24 2.79
C ILE A 287 -7.42 -8.66 2.15
#